data_8aa44e850fe3ce4032a0dc30bd672300
#
_entry.id   8aa44e850fe3ce4032a0dc30bd672300
#
_cell.length_a   1.000
_cell.length_b   1.000
_cell.length_c   1.000
_cell.angle_alpha   90.00
_cell.angle_beta   90.00
_cell.angle_gamma   90.00
#
_symmetry.space_group_name_H-M   'P 1'
#
loop_
_entity.id
_entity.type
_entity.pdbx_description
1 polymer ?
#
loop_
_entity_poly.entity_id
_entity_poly.type
_entity_poly.pdbx_seq_one_letter_code
_entity_poly.pdbx_strand_id
1 'polypeptide(L)'
;MEGIGSGAVSAPFTAADDSDCILIIGARPEQNHPVAATYFKQAAKNGKKLIVMDPRKQGLMRLASHPVVFNAGRDVAMLNAMINVIIEENLYDTQYIQANVDGFQSLAENVKDFTPEAMEEVSGVKAEYIREIARTFATSNNSIIFWGMGISQHVHGTDNARCLIALSLITGQIGRKGTGLHPLRGQNNVQGASDAGLIPITYPDYKSVENSDMRKHYEDAWGRSLDPVKGLTVVEIMNAINDGDISGMYIMGENPAMSDPDQRHARQALSKLDNLVVQDIFFTETAWFADII
;
A
#
# COMPACT_ATOMS: atom_id res chain seq x y z
N MET A 1 2.43 3.14 -9.35
CA MET A 1 2.68 3.72 -10.68
C MET A 1 3.38 2.71 -11.59
N GLU A 2 4.57 2.22 -11.26
CA GLU A 2 5.39 1.33 -12.11
C GLU A 2 4.67 0.04 -12.55
N GLY A 3 3.89 -0.59 -11.66
CA GLY A 3 3.31 -1.91 -11.95
C GLY A 3 2.04 -1.91 -12.79
N ILE A 4 1.22 -0.86 -12.69
CA ILE A 4 -0.11 -0.78 -13.36
C ILE A 4 -0.41 0.61 -13.94
N GLY A 5 0.58 1.50 -14.00
CA GLY A 5 0.42 2.85 -14.55
C GLY A 5 -0.41 3.82 -13.72
N SER A 6 -0.94 3.42 -12.56
CA SER A 6 -1.79 4.25 -11.70
C SER A 6 -1.40 4.13 -10.23
N GLY A 7 -1.56 5.21 -9.49
CA GLY A 7 -1.50 5.24 -8.02
C GLY A 7 -2.89 5.12 -7.35
N ALA A 8 -3.94 5.09 -8.16
CA ALA A 8 -5.32 4.98 -7.69
C ALA A 8 -5.74 3.53 -7.42
N VAL A 9 -6.84 3.34 -6.70
CA VAL A 9 -7.50 2.04 -6.56
C VAL A 9 -8.02 1.58 -7.92
N SER A 10 -7.93 0.28 -8.22
CA SER A 10 -8.45 -0.28 -9.46
C SER A 10 -9.91 -0.78 -9.34
N ALA A 11 -10.45 -0.84 -8.12
CA ALA A 11 -11.82 -1.24 -7.84
C ALA A 11 -12.32 -0.60 -6.54
N PRO A 12 -13.62 -0.28 -6.40
CA PRO A 12 -14.18 0.21 -5.14
C PRO A 12 -14.23 -0.90 -4.08
N PHE A 13 -14.33 -0.55 -2.79
CA PHE A 13 -14.44 -1.58 -1.74
C PHE A 13 -15.74 -2.39 -1.83
N THR A 14 -16.79 -1.85 -2.45
CA THR A 14 -18.04 -2.55 -2.74
C THR A 14 -17.88 -3.71 -3.73
N ALA A 15 -16.77 -3.75 -4.49
CA ALA A 15 -16.46 -4.87 -5.37
C ALA A 15 -16.31 -6.21 -4.61
N ALA A 16 -16.13 -6.17 -3.29
CA ALA A 16 -16.18 -7.35 -2.42
C ALA A 16 -17.51 -8.14 -2.54
N ASP A 17 -18.62 -7.49 -2.91
CA ASP A 17 -19.90 -8.15 -3.11
C ASP A 17 -19.93 -9.03 -4.38
N ASP A 18 -19.07 -8.74 -5.34
CA ASP A 18 -18.96 -9.47 -6.61
C ASP A 18 -17.76 -10.41 -6.65
N SER A 19 -16.93 -10.42 -5.59
CA SER A 19 -15.74 -11.28 -5.50
C SER A 19 -16.10 -12.66 -4.96
N ASP A 20 -15.35 -13.68 -5.38
CA ASP A 20 -15.42 -15.05 -4.83
C ASP A 20 -14.37 -15.28 -3.75
N CYS A 21 -13.24 -14.58 -3.89
CA CYS A 21 -12.13 -14.58 -2.94
C CYS A 21 -11.69 -13.15 -2.61
N ILE A 22 -11.61 -12.86 -1.32
CA ILE A 22 -11.16 -11.58 -0.80
C ILE A 22 -9.90 -11.82 0.01
N LEU A 23 -8.78 -11.23 -0.40
CA LEU A 23 -7.54 -11.22 0.36
C LEU A 23 -7.38 -9.87 1.05
N ILE A 24 -7.25 -9.89 2.37
CA ILE A 24 -6.97 -8.69 3.19
C ILE A 24 -5.63 -8.90 3.88
N ILE A 25 -4.69 -7.99 3.66
CA ILE A 25 -3.34 -8.10 4.22
C ILE A 25 -2.86 -6.76 4.81
N GLY A 26 -2.21 -6.83 5.97
CA GLY A 26 -1.65 -5.65 6.64
C GLY A 26 -2.66 -4.54 6.93
N ALA A 27 -3.91 -4.91 7.20
CA ALA A 27 -5.02 -4.00 7.46
C ALA A 27 -5.94 -4.56 8.55
N ARG A 28 -6.51 -3.66 9.36
CA ARG A 28 -7.51 -3.98 10.39
C ARG A 28 -8.82 -3.23 10.11
N PRO A 29 -9.56 -3.62 9.06
CA PRO A 29 -10.69 -2.84 8.56
C PRO A 29 -11.83 -2.72 9.59
N GLU A 30 -11.99 -3.63 10.53
CA GLU A 30 -12.97 -3.50 11.62
C GLU A 30 -12.72 -2.25 12.48
N GLN A 31 -11.48 -1.77 12.56
CA GLN A 31 -11.11 -0.60 13.35
C GLN A 31 -10.94 0.65 12.47
N ASN A 32 -10.26 0.52 11.32
CA ASN A 32 -9.84 1.65 10.52
C ASN A 32 -10.79 1.96 9.36
N HIS A 33 -11.57 0.96 8.90
CA HIS A 33 -12.49 1.06 7.77
C HIS A 33 -13.80 0.32 8.07
N PRO A 34 -14.54 0.71 9.14
CA PRO A 34 -15.66 -0.08 9.66
C PRO A 34 -16.78 -0.30 8.63
N VAL A 35 -17.02 0.66 7.75
CA VAL A 35 -18.00 0.52 6.67
C VAL A 35 -17.56 -0.55 5.68
N ALA A 36 -16.32 -0.50 5.17
CA ALA A 36 -15.78 -1.52 4.28
C ALA A 36 -15.78 -2.91 4.94
N ALA A 37 -15.47 -2.98 6.24
CA ALA A 37 -15.51 -4.23 7.00
C ALA A 37 -16.89 -4.90 7.00
N THR A 38 -17.98 -4.15 6.87
CA THR A 38 -19.33 -4.74 6.77
C THR A 38 -19.48 -5.55 5.50
N TYR A 39 -18.95 -5.11 4.38
CA TYR A 39 -18.94 -5.83 3.10
C TYR A 39 -18.12 -7.12 3.21
N PHE A 40 -16.92 -7.05 3.78
CA PHE A 40 -16.07 -8.24 3.97
C PHE A 40 -16.73 -9.29 4.86
N LYS A 41 -17.36 -8.84 5.96
CA LYS A 41 -18.11 -9.73 6.87
C LYS A 41 -19.32 -10.36 6.18
N GLN A 42 -20.04 -9.57 5.39
CA GLN A 42 -21.21 -10.07 4.67
C GLN A 42 -20.80 -11.07 3.58
N ALA A 43 -19.75 -10.79 2.84
CA ALA A 43 -19.18 -11.70 1.85
C ALA A 43 -18.81 -13.06 2.49
N ALA A 44 -18.06 -13.02 3.61
CA ALA A 44 -17.71 -14.23 4.33
C ALA A 44 -18.93 -15.03 4.83
N LYS A 45 -19.96 -14.35 5.38
CA LYS A 45 -21.22 -14.98 5.81
C LYS A 45 -21.98 -15.61 4.64
N ASN A 46 -21.86 -15.06 3.46
CA ASN A 46 -22.44 -15.59 2.22
C ASN A 46 -21.60 -16.71 1.58
N GLY A 47 -20.60 -17.25 2.31
CA GLY A 47 -19.79 -18.39 1.87
C GLY A 47 -18.64 -18.06 0.92
N LYS A 48 -18.33 -16.77 0.69
CA LYS A 48 -17.18 -16.36 -0.11
C LYS A 48 -15.87 -16.61 0.66
N LYS A 49 -14.80 -16.90 -0.06
CA LYS A 49 -13.49 -17.11 0.54
C LYS A 49 -12.94 -15.77 1.06
N LEU A 50 -12.55 -15.77 2.34
CA LEU A 50 -11.92 -14.64 2.98
C LEU A 50 -10.56 -15.07 3.53
N ILE A 51 -9.49 -14.55 2.95
CA ILE A 51 -8.10 -14.72 3.39
C ILE A 51 -7.72 -13.46 4.17
N VAL A 52 -7.33 -13.61 5.43
CA VAL A 52 -6.89 -12.48 6.27
C VAL A 52 -5.49 -12.75 6.76
N MET A 53 -4.53 -11.93 6.30
CA MET A 53 -3.11 -12.05 6.58
C MET A 53 -2.62 -10.87 7.43
N ASP A 54 -2.11 -11.13 8.62
CA ASP A 54 -1.63 -10.08 9.53
C ASP A 54 -0.65 -10.71 10.54
N PRO A 55 0.43 -10.04 10.93
CA PRO A 55 1.32 -10.50 12.02
C PRO A 55 0.60 -10.63 13.36
N ARG A 56 -0.51 -9.96 13.52
CA ARG A 56 -1.30 -9.95 14.76
C ARG A 56 -2.69 -10.52 14.52
N LYS A 57 -3.12 -11.39 15.41
CA LYS A 57 -4.51 -11.87 15.39
C LYS A 57 -5.49 -10.70 15.49
N GLN A 58 -6.45 -10.65 14.59
CA GLN A 58 -7.47 -9.61 14.53
C GLN A 58 -8.89 -10.20 14.44
N GLY A 59 -9.89 -9.35 14.74
CA GLY A 59 -11.29 -9.79 14.84
C GLY A 59 -11.84 -10.43 13.57
N LEU A 60 -11.47 -9.90 12.40
CA LEU A 60 -11.96 -10.39 11.11
C LEU A 60 -11.50 -11.83 10.80
N MET A 61 -10.38 -12.28 11.38
CA MET A 61 -9.89 -13.67 11.25
C MET A 61 -10.90 -14.71 11.75
N ARG A 62 -11.82 -14.33 12.64
CA ARG A 62 -12.89 -15.26 13.10
C ARG A 62 -13.88 -15.63 12.03
N LEU A 63 -13.99 -14.84 10.98
CA LEU A 63 -14.86 -15.06 9.83
C LEU A 63 -14.09 -15.52 8.60
N ALA A 64 -12.76 -15.48 8.65
CA ALA A 64 -11.91 -15.85 7.54
C ALA A 64 -11.96 -17.36 7.31
N SER A 65 -12.06 -17.77 6.06
CA SER A 65 -11.82 -19.16 5.64
C SER A 65 -10.34 -19.52 5.82
N HIS A 66 -9.45 -18.54 5.66
CA HIS A 66 -8.00 -18.69 5.78
C HIS A 66 -7.42 -17.56 6.67
N PRO A 67 -7.43 -17.72 7.99
CA PRO A 67 -6.75 -16.80 8.90
C PRO A 67 -5.24 -17.09 8.91
N VAL A 68 -4.43 -16.15 8.49
CA VAL A 68 -2.96 -16.29 8.36
C VAL A 68 -2.26 -15.36 9.33
N VAL A 69 -1.55 -15.92 10.28
CA VAL A 69 -0.64 -15.17 11.16
C VAL A 69 0.78 -15.48 10.71
N PHE A 70 1.52 -14.48 10.29
CA PHE A 70 2.89 -14.63 9.79
C PHE A 70 3.86 -13.71 10.52
N ASN A 71 5.16 -13.96 10.37
CA ASN A 71 6.20 -13.16 11.03
C ASN A 71 6.24 -11.74 10.49
N ALA A 72 6.27 -10.74 11.37
CA ALA A 72 6.34 -9.33 10.98
C ALA A 72 7.58 -9.04 10.12
N GLY A 73 7.40 -8.24 9.05
CA GLY A 73 8.46 -7.88 8.11
C GLY A 73 8.85 -9.02 7.14
N ARG A 74 8.05 -10.07 7.04
CA ARG A 74 8.27 -11.20 6.13
C ARG A 74 7.23 -11.27 5.01
N ASP A 75 6.59 -10.16 4.74
CA ASP A 75 5.55 -10.01 3.73
C ASP A 75 6.03 -10.42 2.32
N VAL A 76 7.19 -9.89 1.87
CA VAL A 76 7.79 -10.25 0.57
C VAL A 76 8.04 -11.75 0.47
N ALA A 77 8.60 -12.36 1.52
CA ALA A 77 8.89 -13.80 1.54
C ALA A 77 7.60 -14.63 1.40
N MET A 78 6.57 -14.26 2.17
CA MET A 78 5.28 -14.94 2.15
C MET A 78 4.57 -14.78 0.79
N LEU A 79 4.55 -13.55 0.25
CA LEU A 79 3.88 -13.26 -1.02
C LEU A 79 4.61 -13.88 -2.21
N ASN A 80 5.94 -13.85 -2.22
CA ASN A 80 6.74 -14.54 -3.25
C ASN A 80 6.57 -16.06 -3.20
N ALA A 81 6.41 -16.65 -2.00
CA ALA A 81 6.08 -18.06 -1.90
C ALA A 81 4.72 -18.39 -2.50
N MET A 82 3.71 -17.53 -2.33
CA MET A 82 2.42 -17.70 -3.01
C MET A 82 2.57 -17.58 -4.54
N ILE A 83 3.35 -16.61 -5.03
CA ILE A 83 3.63 -16.44 -6.46
C ILE A 83 4.37 -17.66 -7.02
N ASN A 84 5.37 -18.19 -6.30
CA ASN A 84 6.07 -19.41 -6.66
C ASN A 84 5.10 -20.59 -6.86
N VAL A 85 4.20 -20.85 -5.90
CA VAL A 85 3.19 -21.90 -6.02
C VAL A 85 2.32 -21.72 -7.27
N ILE A 86 1.86 -20.50 -7.53
CA ILE A 86 1.01 -20.19 -8.69
C ILE A 86 1.74 -20.51 -9.99
N ILE A 87 3.03 -20.20 -10.06
CA ILE A 87 3.85 -20.47 -11.25
C ILE A 87 4.16 -21.96 -11.39
N GLU A 88 4.65 -22.61 -10.34
CA GLU A 88 5.03 -24.02 -10.35
C GLU A 88 3.84 -24.95 -10.66
N GLU A 89 2.66 -24.61 -10.17
CA GLU A 89 1.45 -25.39 -10.39
C GLU A 89 0.65 -24.95 -11.63
N ASN A 90 1.18 -24.01 -12.42
CA ASN A 90 0.54 -23.48 -13.63
C ASN A 90 -0.87 -22.92 -13.39
N LEU A 91 -1.08 -22.24 -12.24
CA LEU A 91 -2.35 -21.62 -11.85
C LEU A 91 -2.50 -20.18 -12.36
N TYR A 92 -1.59 -19.72 -13.21
CA TYR A 92 -1.61 -18.38 -13.79
C TYR A 92 -2.45 -18.32 -15.07
N ASP A 93 -2.95 -17.13 -15.39
CA ASP A 93 -3.75 -16.88 -16.59
C ASP A 93 -2.83 -16.55 -17.79
N THR A 94 -2.52 -17.58 -18.59
CA THR A 94 -1.63 -17.44 -19.76
C THR A 94 -2.13 -16.42 -20.78
N GLN A 95 -3.45 -16.36 -21.01
CA GLN A 95 -4.03 -15.46 -22.02
C GLN A 95 -3.93 -14.00 -21.54
N TYR A 96 -4.26 -13.78 -20.26
CA TYR A 96 -4.15 -12.46 -19.66
C TYR A 96 -2.69 -11.97 -19.63
N ILE A 97 -1.75 -12.84 -19.26
CA ILE A 97 -0.31 -12.52 -19.22
C ILE A 97 0.18 -12.11 -20.62
N GLN A 98 -0.11 -12.91 -21.64
CA GLN A 98 0.32 -12.62 -23.01
C GLN A 98 -0.21 -11.29 -23.54
N ALA A 99 -1.40 -10.89 -23.15
CA ALA A 99 -2.05 -9.69 -23.63
C ALA A 99 -1.69 -8.41 -22.84
N ASN A 100 -1.36 -8.55 -21.54
CA ASN A 100 -1.37 -7.41 -20.64
C ASN A 100 -0.16 -7.30 -19.69
N VAL A 101 0.76 -8.28 -19.69
CA VAL A 101 1.83 -8.33 -18.68
C VAL A 101 3.20 -8.45 -19.33
N ASP A 102 4.07 -7.51 -18.98
CA ASP A 102 5.49 -7.60 -19.31
C ASP A 102 6.29 -8.18 -18.12
N GLY A 103 7.41 -8.85 -18.41
CA GLY A 103 8.35 -9.30 -17.40
C GLY A 103 7.98 -10.59 -16.65
N PHE A 104 6.98 -11.36 -17.09
CA PHE A 104 6.58 -12.61 -16.43
C PHE A 104 7.74 -13.60 -16.26
N GLN A 105 8.59 -13.77 -17.27
CA GLN A 105 9.74 -14.67 -17.19
C GLN A 105 10.75 -14.23 -16.12
N SER A 106 11.00 -12.93 -16.03
CA SER A 106 11.88 -12.37 -15.00
C SER A 106 11.29 -12.56 -13.58
N LEU A 107 9.97 -12.44 -13.45
CA LEU A 107 9.29 -12.73 -12.18
C LEU A 107 9.45 -14.22 -11.81
N ALA A 108 9.20 -15.13 -12.76
CA ALA A 108 9.32 -16.57 -12.54
C ALA A 108 10.73 -16.96 -12.09
N GLU A 109 11.75 -16.42 -12.74
CA GLU A 109 13.15 -16.66 -12.35
C GLU A 109 13.47 -16.08 -10.96
N ASN A 110 12.95 -14.89 -10.65
CA ASN A 110 13.17 -14.23 -9.36
C ASN A 110 12.54 -14.99 -8.18
N VAL A 111 11.40 -15.64 -8.39
CA VAL A 111 10.68 -16.32 -7.30
C VAL A 111 10.94 -17.82 -7.20
N LYS A 112 11.76 -18.40 -8.07
CA LYS A 112 12.01 -19.86 -8.13
C LYS A 112 12.52 -20.44 -6.80
N ASP A 113 13.33 -19.69 -6.06
CA ASP A 113 13.91 -20.12 -4.78
C ASP A 113 13.02 -19.79 -3.57
N PHE A 114 11.90 -19.07 -3.78
CA PHE A 114 10.92 -18.78 -2.75
C PHE A 114 9.90 -19.93 -2.60
N THR A 115 10.39 -21.16 -2.54
CA THR A 115 9.48 -22.30 -2.34
C THR A 115 8.78 -22.22 -0.98
N PRO A 116 7.56 -22.73 -0.85
CA PRO A 116 6.87 -22.74 0.45
C PRO A 116 7.70 -23.38 1.57
N GLU A 117 8.45 -24.44 1.27
CA GLU A 117 9.34 -25.12 2.21
C GLU A 117 10.48 -24.21 2.69
N ALA A 118 11.12 -23.50 1.77
CA ALA A 118 12.20 -22.55 2.11
C ALA A 118 11.66 -21.35 2.91
N MET A 119 10.40 -20.96 2.66
CA MET A 119 9.79 -19.80 3.31
C MET A 119 8.99 -20.14 4.57
N GLU A 120 8.83 -21.43 4.92
CA GLU A 120 8.08 -21.84 6.12
C GLU A 120 8.70 -21.25 7.40
N GLU A 121 9.99 -21.42 7.61
CA GLU A 121 10.67 -20.87 8.78
C GLU A 121 10.72 -19.35 8.76
N VAL A 122 10.98 -18.75 7.59
CA VAL A 122 11.08 -17.31 7.40
C VAL A 122 9.76 -16.61 7.69
N SER A 123 8.67 -17.12 7.12
CA SER A 123 7.34 -16.53 7.23
C SER A 123 6.61 -16.94 8.52
N GLY A 124 6.98 -18.05 9.12
CA GLY A 124 6.26 -18.65 10.25
C GLY A 124 4.95 -19.36 9.85
N VAL A 125 4.72 -19.55 8.54
CA VAL A 125 3.52 -20.20 7.98
C VAL A 125 3.90 -21.53 7.35
N LYS A 126 3.17 -22.58 7.67
CA LYS A 126 3.41 -23.92 7.14
C LYS A 126 3.37 -23.95 5.61
N ALA A 127 4.31 -24.64 4.98
CA ALA A 127 4.42 -24.76 3.53
C ALA A 127 3.11 -25.21 2.87
N GLU A 128 2.46 -26.22 3.44
CA GLU A 128 1.17 -26.72 2.97
C GLU A 128 0.08 -25.63 3.00
N TYR A 129 0.07 -24.81 4.06
CA TYR A 129 -0.90 -23.71 4.20
C TYR A 129 -0.62 -22.57 3.23
N ILE A 130 0.64 -22.28 2.92
CA ILE A 130 1.02 -21.33 1.86
C ILE A 130 0.45 -21.80 0.51
N ARG A 131 0.58 -23.09 0.19
CA ARG A 131 0.00 -23.68 -1.03
C ARG A 131 -1.52 -23.54 -1.07
N GLU A 132 -2.18 -23.88 0.03
CA GLU A 132 -3.64 -23.79 0.12
C GLU A 132 -4.15 -22.37 -0.15
N ILE A 133 -3.51 -21.35 0.45
CA ILE A 133 -3.87 -19.94 0.26
C ILE A 133 -3.63 -19.50 -1.18
N ALA A 134 -2.47 -19.84 -1.74
CA ALA A 134 -2.11 -19.51 -3.12
C ALA A 134 -3.09 -20.11 -4.13
N ARG A 135 -3.40 -21.40 -3.97
CA ARG A 135 -4.40 -22.10 -4.80
C ARG A 135 -5.78 -21.46 -4.65
N THR A 136 -6.22 -21.19 -3.41
CA THR A 136 -7.51 -20.56 -3.15
C THR A 136 -7.65 -19.22 -3.87
N PHE A 137 -6.61 -18.40 -3.81
CA PHE A 137 -6.61 -17.10 -4.50
C PHE A 137 -6.61 -17.25 -6.03
N ALA A 138 -5.72 -18.09 -6.57
CA ALA A 138 -5.51 -18.21 -8.00
C ALA A 138 -6.65 -18.93 -8.74
N THR A 139 -7.31 -19.91 -8.10
CA THR A 139 -8.37 -20.70 -8.74
C THR A 139 -9.78 -20.12 -8.55
N SER A 140 -9.93 -19.04 -7.79
CA SER A 140 -11.19 -18.32 -7.68
C SER A 140 -11.47 -17.53 -8.95
N ASN A 141 -12.73 -17.49 -9.40
CA ASN A 141 -13.09 -16.75 -10.63
C ASN A 141 -12.82 -15.26 -10.49
N ASN A 142 -13.19 -14.67 -9.34
CA ASN A 142 -12.99 -13.25 -9.06
C ASN A 142 -12.31 -13.09 -7.71
N SER A 143 -11.01 -12.75 -7.71
CA SER A 143 -10.25 -12.44 -6.51
C SER A 143 -9.92 -10.96 -6.44
N ILE A 144 -10.06 -10.37 -5.26
CA ILE A 144 -9.71 -8.96 -4.99
C ILE A 144 -8.76 -8.86 -3.80
N ILE A 145 -7.82 -7.92 -3.87
CA ILE A 145 -6.86 -7.67 -2.79
C ILE A 145 -7.14 -6.31 -2.15
N PHE A 146 -7.30 -6.31 -0.83
CA PHE A 146 -7.32 -5.13 0.02
C PHE A 146 -6.10 -5.14 0.93
N TRP A 147 -5.39 -4.01 1.01
CA TRP A 147 -4.27 -3.89 1.94
C TRP A 147 -4.24 -2.55 2.65
N GLY A 148 -3.59 -2.49 3.80
CA GLY A 148 -3.44 -1.27 4.57
C GLY A 148 -1.99 -0.83 4.71
N MET A 149 -1.77 0.08 5.63
CA MET A 149 -0.47 0.68 5.92
C MET A 149 0.54 -0.36 6.45
N GLY A 150 0.08 -1.50 6.99
CA GLY A 150 0.94 -2.62 7.37
C GLY A 150 1.73 -3.23 6.21
N ILE A 151 1.29 -3.02 4.97
CA ILE A 151 2.04 -3.37 3.75
C ILE A 151 2.94 -2.21 3.32
N SER A 152 2.43 -0.98 3.29
CA SER A 152 3.08 0.17 2.66
C SER A 152 4.11 0.85 3.56
N GLN A 153 3.85 0.94 4.87
CA GLN A 153 4.74 1.59 5.84
C GLN A 153 5.81 0.63 6.37
N HIS A 154 6.60 0.11 5.47
CA HIS A 154 7.70 -0.82 5.69
C HIS A 154 8.96 -0.34 4.98
N VAL A 155 10.12 -0.80 5.44
CA VAL A 155 11.39 -0.66 4.69
C VAL A 155 11.26 -1.24 3.28
N HIS A 156 10.49 -2.33 3.13
CA HIS A 156 10.19 -2.99 1.85
C HIS A 156 8.76 -2.73 1.36
N GLY A 157 8.16 -1.60 1.74
CA GLY A 157 6.76 -1.29 1.42
C GLY A 157 6.45 -1.28 -0.08
N THR A 158 7.38 -0.78 -0.90
CA THR A 158 7.26 -0.82 -2.36
C THR A 158 7.27 -2.25 -2.90
N ASP A 159 8.17 -3.10 -2.40
CA ASP A 159 8.28 -4.49 -2.83
C ASP A 159 7.06 -5.32 -2.38
N ASN A 160 6.55 -5.07 -1.19
CA ASN A 160 5.28 -5.64 -0.73
C ASN A 160 4.14 -5.33 -1.70
N ALA A 161 4.00 -4.06 -2.10
CA ALA A 161 2.98 -3.65 -3.06
C ALA A 161 3.20 -4.28 -4.46
N ARG A 162 4.46 -4.38 -4.93
CA ARG A 162 4.81 -5.07 -6.17
C ARG A 162 4.40 -6.54 -6.15
N CYS A 163 4.59 -7.25 -5.03
CA CYS A 163 4.14 -8.63 -4.88
C CYS A 163 2.62 -8.77 -5.01
N LEU A 164 1.84 -7.85 -4.39
CA LEU A 164 0.37 -7.87 -4.50
C LEU A 164 -0.10 -7.56 -5.93
N ILE A 165 0.57 -6.64 -6.61
CA ILE A 165 0.32 -6.35 -8.03
C ILE A 165 0.62 -7.58 -8.88
N ALA A 166 1.78 -8.22 -8.67
CA ALA A 166 2.17 -9.42 -9.39
C ALA A 166 1.15 -10.55 -9.21
N LEU A 167 0.68 -10.82 -7.97
CA LEU A 167 -0.37 -11.79 -7.69
C LEU A 167 -1.64 -11.55 -8.53
N SER A 168 -2.11 -10.30 -8.60
CA SER A 168 -3.30 -9.95 -9.39
C SER A 168 -3.07 -10.06 -10.88
N LEU A 169 -1.89 -9.63 -11.37
CA LEU A 169 -1.57 -9.65 -12.80
C LEU A 169 -1.40 -11.07 -13.34
N ILE A 170 -0.64 -11.93 -12.65
CA ILE A 170 -0.40 -13.28 -13.15
C ILE A 170 -1.65 -14.17 -13.13
N THR A 171 -2.62 -13.85 -12.28
CA THR A 171 -3.89 -14.58 -12.17
C THR A 171 -5.05 -13.91 -12.92
N GLY A 172 -4.80 -12.83 -13.67
CA GLY A 172 -5.84 -12.09 -14.41
C GLY A 172 -6.90 -11.43 -13.52
N GLN A 173 -6.56 -11.15 -12.25
CA GLN A 173 -7.51 -10.63 -11.25
C GLN A 173 -7.50 -9.09 -11.20
N ILE A 174 -7.57 -8.46 -12.36
CA ILE A 174 -7.67 -7.00 -12.51
C ILE A 174 -8.46 -6.65 -13.78
N GLY A 175 -9.22 -5.55 -13.73
CA GLY A 175 -9.98 -5.04 -14.87
C GLY A 175 -11.33 -5.72 -15.10
N ARG A 176 -11.77 -6.63 -14.23
CA ARG A 176 -13.08 -7.29 -14.27
C ARG A 176 -13.88 -7.01 -13.02
N LYS A 177 -15.21 -7.14 -13.09
CA LYS A 177 -16.09 -6.97 -11.94
C LYS A 177 -15.72 -7.96 -10.83
N GLY A 178 -15.62 -7.49 -9.59
CA GLY A 178 -15.25 -8.32 -8.44
C GLY A 178 -13.75 -8.66 -8.34
N THR A 179 -12.89 -8.07 -9.19
CA THR A 179 -11.44 -8.23 -9.13
C THR A 179 -10.76 -6.89 -8.89
N GLY A 180 -9.48 -6.90 -8.55
CA GLY A 180 -8.68 -5.69 -8.49
C GLY A 180 -7.79 -5.55 -7.27
N LEU A 181 -7.20 -4.36 -7.19
CA LEU A 181 -6.25 -3.93 -6.18
C LEU A 181 -6.82 -2.70 -5.46
N HIS A 182 -6.95 -2.77 -4.14
CA HIS A 182 -7.52 -1.70 -3.35
C HIS A 182 -6.70 -1.41 -2.09
N PRO A 183 -5.77 -0.45 -2.13
CA PRO A 183 -5.19 0.10 -0.93
C PRO A 183 -6.27 0.79 -0.08
N LEU A 184 -6.49 0.30 1.13
CA LEU A 184 -7.37 0.92 2.11
C LEU A 184 -6.66 2.14 2.69
N ARG A 185 -7.01 3.33 2.20
CA ARG A 185 -6.38 4.59 2.60
C ARG A 185 -6.77 4.96 4.03
N GLY A 186 -5.86 5.63 4.75
CA GLY A 186 -6.08 6.02 6.14
C GLY A 186 -6.79 7.37 6.29
N GLN A 187 -6.27 8.39 5.63
CA GLN A 187 -6.74 9.76 5.75
C GLN A 187 -7.94 10.03 4.84
N ASN A 188 -8.73 11.05 5.22
CA ASN A 188 -9.87 11.50 4.43
C ASN A 188 -9.38 12.03 3.08
N ASN A 189 -9.95 11.49 2.01
CA ASN A 189 -9.69 11.90 0.63
C ASN A 189 -8.21 12.00 0.26
N VAL A 190 -7.35 11.13 0.82
CA VAL A 190 -5.93 11.10 0.45
C VAL A 190 -5.73 10.80 -1.04
N GLN A 191 -6.66 10.08 -1.66
CA GLN A 191 -6.69 9.88 -3.10
C GLN A 191 -6.80 11.21 -3.84
N GLY A 192 -7.81 12.02 -3.51
CA GLY A 192 -8.01 13.33 -4.13
C GLY A 192 -6.86 14.31 -3.86
N ALA A 193 -6.28 14.27 -2.67
CA ALA A 193 -5.09 15.05 -2.34
C ALA A 193 -3.91 14.68 -3.27
N SER A 194 -3.69 13.38 -3.48
CA SER A 194 -2.64 12.89 -4.39
C SER A 194 -2.94 13.25 -5.85
N ASP A 195 -4.21 13.09 -6.30
CA ASP A 195 -4.64 13.44 -7.66
C ASP A 195 -4.47 14.95 -7.94
N ALA A 196 -4.65 15.79 -6.91
CA ALA A 196 -4.47 17.24 -6.99
C ALA A 196 -2.99 17.68 -6.95
N GLY A 197 -2.04 16.76 -6.80
CA GLY A 197 -0.61 17.07 -6.79
C GLY A 197 -0.06 17.47 -5.42
N LEU A 198 -0.73 17.16 -4.31
CA LEU A 198 -0.19 17.35 -2.96
C LEU A 198 0.84 16.25 -2.61
N ILE A 199 1.75 16.02 -3.53
CA ILE A 199 2.89 15.10 -3.41
C ILE A 199 4.14 15.88 -3.85
N PRO A 200 5.23 15.85 -3.09
CA PRO A 200 6.40 16.73 -3.35
C PRO A 200 7.12 16.45 -4.67
N ILE A 201 6.80 15.35 -5.36
CA ILE A 201 7.48 14.91 -6.58
C ILE A 201 6.59 14.95 -7.84
N THR A 202 5.31 15.33 -7.68
CA THR A 202 4.35 15.32 -8.81
C THR A 202 3.52 16.60 -8.86
N TYR A 203 3.16 17.00 -10.09
CA TYR A 203 2.03 17.86 -10.40
C TYR A 203 0.71 17.06 -10.28
N PRO A 204 -0.45 17.72 -10.43
CA PRO A 204 -1.72 17.04 -10.58
C PRO A 204 -1.67 15.90 -11.61
N ASP A 205 -2.53 14.90 -11.44
CA ASP A 205 -2.56 13.69 -12.29
C ASP A 205 -1.23 12.90 -12.28
N TYR A 206 -0.50 12.93 -11.16
CA TYR A 206 0.77 12.20 -10.96
C TYR A 206 1.85 12.50 -12.00
N LYS A 207 1.82 13.66 -12.64
CA LYS A 207 2.86 14.07 -13.61
C LYS A 207 4.14 14.46 -12.88
N SER A 208 5.27 13.89 -13.27
CA SER A 208 6.56 14.18 -12.62
C SER A 208 6.94 15.66 -12.77
N VAL A 209 7.39 16.29 -11.68
CA VAL A 209 7.92 17.67 -11.70
C VAL A 209 9.20 17.79 -12.52
N GLU A 210 9.94 16.70 -12.72
CA GLU A 210 11.16 16.67 -13.53
C GLU A 210 10.86 16.61 -15.04
N ASN A 211 9.62 16.33 -15.43
CA ASN A 211 9.22 16.32 -16.84
C ASN A 211 9.05 17.76 -17.35
N SER A 212 9.92 18.17 -18.28
CA SER A 212 9.95 19.52 -18.81
C SER A 212 8.67 19.93 -19.52
N ASP A 213 8.02 19.02 -20.23
CA ASP A 213 6.80 19.30 -20.99
C ASP A 213 5.61 19.51 -20.04
N MET A 214 5.52 18.66 -19.00
CA MET A 214 4.51 18.81 -17.97
C MET A 214 4.75 20.09 -17.15
N ARG A 215 5.98 20.39 -16.79
CA ARG A 215 6.32 21.66 -16.12
C ARG A 215 5.86 22.85 -16.93
N LYS A 216 6.22 22.90 -18.23
CA LYS A 216 5.77 23.98 -19.11
C LYS A 216 4.25 24.06 -19.19
N HIS A 217 3.55 22.95 -19.27
CA HIS A 217 2.08 22.90 -19.26
C HIS A 217 1.51 23.60 -18.00
N TYR A 218 2.05 23.27 -16.81
CA TYR A 218 1.58 23.89 -15.56
C TYR A 218 2.07 25.33 -15.37
N GLU A 219 3.25 25.69 -15.88
CA GLU A 219 3.72 27.08 -15.92
C GLU A 219 2.77 27.95 -16.76
N ASP A 220 2.38 27.46 -17.93
CA ASP A 220 1.44 28.17 -18.82
C ASP A 220 0.04 28.28 -18.16
N ALA A 221 -0.43 27.20 -17.50
CA ALA A 221 -1.74 27.18 -16.85
C ALA A 221 -1.80 28.07 -15.58
N TRP A 222 -0.72 28.13 -14.80
CA TRP A 222 -0.66 28.88 -13.54
C TRP A 222 -0.02 30.27 -13.67
N GLY A 223 0.50 30.60 -14.83
CA GLY A 223 1.07 31.90 -15.13
C GLY A 223 2.34 32.26 -14.35
N ARG A 224 3.12 31.23 -13.95
CA ARG A 224 4.36 31.43 -13.17
C ARG A 224 5.39 30.33 -13.45
N SER A 225 6.65 30.66 -13.26
CA SER A 225 7.75 29.69 -13.31
C SER A 225 7.70 28.73 -12.15
N LEU A 226 8.01 27.46 -12.41
CA LEU A 226 7.99 26.37 -11.45
C LEU A 226 9.39 25.77 -11.29
N ASP A 227 9.69 25.32 -10.06
CA ASP A 227 10.95 24.66 -9.77
C ASP A 227 10.98 23.28 -10.44
N PRO A 228 12.05 22.92 -11.17
CA PRO A 228 12.20 21.58 -11.75
C PRO A 228 12.64 20.51 -10.76
N VAL A 229 12.99 20.90 -9.53
CA VAL A 229 13.53 19.98 -8.52
C VAL A 229 12.40 19.33 -7.72
N LYS A 230 12.53 18.04 -7.45
CA LYS A 230 11.64 17.34 -6.52
C LYS A 230 11.70 17.95 -5.14
N GLY A 231 10.54 18.10 -4.50
CA GLY A 231 10.49 18.35 -3.07
C GLY A 231 10.89 17.13 -2.24
N LEU A 232 11.14 17.36 -0.97
CA LEU A 232 11.58 16.32 -0.03
C LEU A 232 10.42 15.46 0.45
N THR A 233 10.68 14.18 0.70
CA THR A 233 9.77 13.29 1.44
C THR A 233 9.77 13.64 2.93
N VAL A 234 8.78 13.14 3.69
CA VAL A 234 8.69 13.43 5.14
C VAL A 234 9.98 13.04 5.90
N VAL A 235 10.60 11.90 5.54
CA VAL A 235 11.84 11.45 6.19
C VAL A 235 13.00 12.38 5.84
N GLU A 236 13.10 12.80 4.57
CA GLU A 236 14.13 13.75 4.13
C GLU A 236 13.93 15.15 4.76
N ILE A 237 12.68 15.60 4.95
CA ILE A 237 12.37 16.86 5.65
C ILE A 237 12.89 16.77 7.10
N MET A 238 12.61 15.70 7.84
CA MET A 238 13.07 15.56 9.21
C MET A 238 14.60 15.48 9.31
N ASN A 239 15.27 14.86 8.35
CA ASN A 239 16.73 14.88 8.25
C ASN A 239 17.26 16.29 7.97
N ALA A 240 16.70 16.98 6.97
CA ALA A 240 17.12 18.34 6.59
C ALA A 240 16.93 19.36 7.74
N ILE A 241 15.87 19.22 8.55
CA ILE A 241 15.70 20.02 9.77
C ILE A 241 16.82 19.68 10.77
N ASN A 242 17.12 18.42 10.99
CA ASN A 242 18.18 18.01 11.91
C ASN A 242 19.57 18.49 11.47
N ASP A 243 19.80 18.60 10.16
CA ASP A 243 21.05 19.07 9.54
C ASP A 243 21.10 20.63 9.47
N GLY A 244 19.98 21.32 9.72
CA GLY A 244 19.89 22.78 9.74
C GLY A 244 19.56 23.40 8.38
N ASP A 245 19.19 22.60 7.38
CA ASP A 245 18.84 23.08 6.03
C ASP A 245 17.41 23.63 5.97
N ILE A 246 16.55 23.24 6.90
CA ILE A 246 15.19 23.74 7.05
C ILE A 246 15.04 24.37 8.43
N SER A 247 14.67 25.65 8.49
CA SER A 247 14.49 26.42 9.72
C SER A 247 13.02 26.78 10.00
N GLY A 248 12.12 26.65 9.04
CA GLY A 248 10.70 26.95 9.19
C GLY A 248 9.80 25.88 8.61
N MET A 249 8.67 25.62 9.26
CA MET A 249 7.71 24.58 8.82
C MET A 249 6.27 25.01 9.12
N TYR A 250 5.37 24.66 8.22
CA TYR A 250 3.92 24.77 8.43
C TYR A 250 3.30 23.36 8.36
N ILE A 251 2.61 22.96 9.40
CA ILE A 251 1.96 21.66 9.51
C ILE A 251 0.45 21.86 9.61
N MET A 252 -0.31 21.17 8.75
CA MET A 252 -1.77 21.26 8.74
C MET A 252 -2.38 19.87 8.84
N GLY A 253 -3.13 19.61 9.94
CA GLY A 253 -3.90 18.37 10.14
C GLY A 253 -3.03 17.11 10.27
N GLU A 254 -1.80 17.25 10.77
CA GLU A 254 -0.84 16.15 10.94
C GLU A 254 -0.16 16.26 12.30
N ASN A 255 0.17 15.11 12.91
CA ASN A 255 0.83 15.05 14.20
C ASN A 255 2.15 14.27 14.15
N PRO A 256 3.18 14.76 13.42
CA PRO A 256 4.44 14.05 13.23
C PRO A 256 5.18 13.72 14.53
N ALA A 257 5.03 14.53 15.59
CA ALA A 257 5.59 14.22 16.90
C ALA A 257 5.06 12.90 17.50
N MET A 258 3.97 12.34 16.95
CA MET A 258 3.35 11.07 17.36
C MET A 258 3.41 10.02 16.27
N SER A 259 3.18 10.40 15.00
CA SER A 259 2.94 9.47 13.89
C SER A 259 4.19 9.08 13.11
N ASP A 260 5.23 9.91 13.11
CA ASP A 260 6.42 9.64 12.31
C ASP A 260 7.26 8.48 12.87
N PRO A 261 7.88 7.69 11.99
CA PRO A 261 8.82 6.67 12.42
C PRO A 261 10.01 7.31 13.13
N ASP A 262 10.58 6.59 14.13
CA ASP A 262 11.57 7.14 15.05
C ASP A 262 11.11 8.46 15.68
N GLN A 263 10.09 8.34 16.54
CA GLN A 263 9.46 9.47 17.23
C GLN A 263 10.47 10.40 17.94
N ARG A 264 11.58 9.84 18.46
CA ARG A 264 12.62 10.64 19.11
C ARG A 264 13.31 11.56 18.09
N HIS A 265 13.66 11.02 16.93
CA HIS A 265 14.29 11.77 15.84
C HIS A 265 13.35 12.88 15.31
N ALA A 266 12.08 12.56 15.09
CA ALA A 266 11.08 13.54 14.65
C ALA A 266 10.90 14.67 15.65
N ARG A 267 10.75 14.37 16.96
CA ARG A 267 10.66 15.39 18.01
C ARG A 267 11.92 16.25 18.14
N GLN A 268 13.09 15.64 17.94
CA GLN A 268 14.34 16.40 17.91
C GLN A 268 14.39 17.36 16.73
N ALA A 269 13.94 16.95 15.55
CA ALA A 269 13.83 17.83 14.37
C ALA A 269 12.89 19.00 14.66
N LEU A 270 11.66 18.73 15.10
CA LEU A 270 10.67 19.77 15.41
C LEU A 270 11.20 20.80 16.43
N SER A 271 11.98 20.36 17.42
CA SER A 271 12.57 21.28 18.44
C SER A 271 13.70 22.18 17.92
N LYS A 272 14.22 21.93 16.72
CA LYS A 272 15.29 22.73 16.08
C LYS A 272 14.76 23.79 15.15
N LEU A 273 13.47 23.77 14.83
CA LEU A 273 12.88 24.78 13.95
C LEU A 273 12.89 26.16 14.62
N ASP A 274 13.26 27.20 13.87
CA ASP A 274 13.16 28.59 14.30
C ASP A 274 11.73 29.10 14.25
N ASN A 275 10.91 28.56 13.33
CA ASN A 275 9.51 28.92 13.14
C ASN A 275 8.66 27.69 12.80
N LEU A 276 7.75 27.33 13.66
CA LEU A 276 6.79 26.26 13.45
C LEU A 276 5.36 26.77 13.58
N VAL A 277 4.59 26.66 12.52
CA VAL A 277 3.15 26.94 12.53
C VAL A 277 2.40 25.60 12.48
N VAL A 278 1.47 25.37 13.39
CA VAL A 278 0.62 24.17 13.42
C VAL A 278 -0.84 24.58 13.34
N GLN A 279 -1.51 24.12 12.29
CA GLN A 279 -2.97 24.26 12.16
C GLN A 279 -3.62 22.90 12.37
N ASP A 280 -4.34 22.74 13.45
CA ASP A 280 -5.05 21.50 13.81
C ASP A 280 -6.37 21.81 14.52
N ILE A 281 -7.26 20.81 14.56
CA ILE A 281 -8.52 20.88 15.33
C ILE A 281 -8.35 20.44 16.78
N PHE A 282 -7.21 19.83 17.12
CA PHE A 282 -6.83 19.44 18.47
C PHE A 282 -5.45 19.98 18.82
N PHE A 283 -5.23 20.17 20.13
CA PHE A 283 -3.91 20.49 20.66
C PHE A 283 -3.08 19.21 20.76
N THR A 284 -2.35 18.90 19.67
CA THR A 284 -1.58 17.66 19.51
C THR A 284 -0.19 17.75 20.15
N GLU A 285 0.54 16.61 20.20
CA GLU A 285 1.94 16.60 20.66
C GLU A 285 2.84 17.47 19.77
N THR A 286 2.52 17.59 18.48
CA THR A 286 3.24 18.50 17.56
C THR A 286 3.02 19.96 17.92
N ALA A 287 1.83 20.32 18.35
CA ALA A 287 1.49 21.69 18.75
C ALA A 287 2.33 22.21 19.94
N TRP A 288 2.88 21.31 20.78
CA TRP A 288 3.80 21.70 21.85
C TRP A 288 5.13 22.30 21.38
N PHE A 289 5.51 22.06 20.14
CA PHE A 289 6.72 22.59 19.52
C PHE A 289 6.46 23.89 18.73
N ALA A 290 5.19 24.26 18.53
CA ALA A 290 4.80 25.34 17.64
C ALA A 290 4.97 26.71 18.28
N ASP A 291 5.36 27.69 17.46
CA ASP A 291 5.36 29.13 17.80
C ASP A 291 3.96 29.73 17.60
N ILE A 292 3.22 29.21 16.61
CA ILE A 292 1.85 29.64 16.27
C ILE A 292 0.96 28.40 16.09
N ILE A 293 -0.23 28.45 16.71
CA ILE A 293 -1.24 27.39 16.65
C ILE A 293 -2.56 27.99 16.14
#